data_993673f5e9ddd2ded6908880165fde10
#
_entry.id   993673f5e9ddd2ded6908880165fde10
#
_cell.length_a   1.000
_cell.length_b   1.000
_cell.length_c   1.000
_cell.angle_alpha   90.00
_cell.angle_beta   90.00
_cell.angle_gamma   90.00
#
_symmetry.space_group_name_H-M   'P 1'
#
loop_
_entity.id
_entity.type
_entity.pdbx_description
1 polymer ?
#
loop_
_entity_poly.entity_id
_entity_poly.type
_entity_poly.pdbx_seq_one_letter_code
_entity_poly.pdbx_strand_id
1 'polypeptide(L)'
;MSFRDNLLYLRASRNMTQEQLAMLLGVSRQSVTKWESEKSYPEMDKLLKMCALFECTLDDLVQGDLSSRHESAAATPAAMPDGPATDVCGYDEHMRAFSVQVPTGIACIVLGIAWTVLFDGGPTGILHDGDVLSIAGLFAGILAGLAFLVPAGMRHSSFVKAHPYIEDFYTVEQKTQARRRCGISIVVSVGIIFLGVLIMISTDKTGYENAGAAVLTTLVAVAVWLIVNTSMMYSRTNLAEYNQNAIDELELEDITKAAVDEERKKALLAAHGIKTRKQRLTSNLCGIIMIVASIAGLVMLFWPLAQGADPDDVDWRSNLFWMAWVVGGLCCGIVALAVNAFVDDE
;
A
#
# COMPACT_ATOMS: atom_id res chain seq x y z
N MET A 1 41.45 -18.41 7.44
CA MET A 1 40.26 -18.81 6.65
C MET A 1 40.04 -17.85 5.51
N SER A 2 39.26 -18.24 4.48
CA SER A 2 38.91 -17.31 3.39
C SER A 2 37.77 -16.36 3.83
N PHE A 3 37.61 -15.23 3.13
CA PHE A 3 36.45 -14.34 3.32
C PHE A 3 35.12 -15.12 3.31
N ARG A 4 34.98 -16.08 2.40
CA ARG A 4 33.86 -16.98 2.31
C ARG A 4 33.58 -17.71 3.62
N ASP A 5 34.61 -18.31 4.19
CA ASP A 5 34.48 -19.13 5.40
C ASP A 5 34.06 -18.26 6.60
N ASN A 6 34.64 -17.07 6.70
CA ASN A 6 34.27 -16.08 7.71
C ASN A 6 32.84 -15.60 7.54
N LEU A 7 32.40 -15.32 6.31
CA LEU A 7 31.03 -14.90 6.01
C LEU A 7 30.02 -15.99 6.35
N LEU A 8 30.29 -17.24 5.96
CA LEU A 8 29.45 -18.39 6.32
C LEU A 8 29.35 -18.57 7.83
N TYR A 9 30.48 -18.47 8.52
CA TYR A 9 30.56 -18.59 9.98
C TYR A 9 29.76 -17.49 10.67
N LEU A 10 29.97 -16.23 10.31
CA LEU A 10 29.28 -15.08 10.88
C LEU A 10 27.77 -15.12 10.64
N ARG A 11 27.34 -15.53 9.43
CA ARG A 11 25.94 -15.72 9.12
C ARG A 11 25.33 -16.87 9.92
N ALA A 12 26.03 -18.00 10.01
CA ALA A 12 25.56 -19.16 10.77
C ALA A 12 25.49 -18.88 12.28
N SER A 13 26.48 -18.16 12.83
CA SER A 13 26.51 -17.80 14.26
C SER A 13 25.33 -16.91 14.69
N ARG A 14 24.77 -16.13 13.74
CA ARG A 14 23.57 -15.32 13.97
C ARG A 14 22.28 -15.95 13.44
N ASN A 15 22.30 -17.22 13.05
CA ASN A 15 21.18 -17.96 12.47
C ASN A 15 20.49 -17.23 11.30
N MET A 16 21.28 -16.47 10.53
CA MET A 16 20.76 -15.70 9.39
C MET A 16 20.67 -16.54 8.12
N THR A 17 19.60 -16.36 7.34
CA THR A 17 19.53 -16.87 5.98
C THR A 17 20.33 -15.98 5.00
N GLN A 18 20.71 -16.50 3.83
CA GLN A 18 21.33 -15.68 2.76
C GLN A 18 20.46 -14.49 2.38
N GLU A 19 19.18 -14.66 2.41
CA GLU A 19 18.16 -13.68 2.07
C GLU A 19 18.12 -12.54 3.11
N GLN A 20 18.12 -12.88 4.39
CA GLN A 20 18.20 -11.91 5.50
C GLN A 20 19.49 -11.09 5.45
N LEU A 21 20.64 -11.75 5.20
CA LEU A 21 21.92 -11.04 5.05
C LEU A 21 21.90 -10.11 3.84
N ALA A 22 21.37 -10.56 2.71
CA ALA A 22 21.25 -9.75 1.49
C ALA A 22 20.45 -8.46 1.75
N MET A 23 19.32 -8.58 2.44
CA MET A 23 18.49 -7.43 2.81
C MET A 23 19.20 -6.44 3.72
N LEU A 24 19.87 -6.92 4.78
CA LEU A 24 20.60 -6.06 5.70
C LEU A 24 21.73 -5.29 5.01
N LEU A 25 22.33 -5.88 3.99
CA LEU A 25 23.39 -5.26 3.19
C LEU A 25 22.86 -4.41 2.04
N GLY A 26 21.57 -4.50 1.71
CA GLY A 26 20.94 -3.83 0.58
C GLY A 26 21.47 -4.39 -0.75
N VAL A 27 21.51 -5.73 -0.89
CA VAL A 27 21.95 -6.44 -2.08
C VAL A 27 21.03 -7.60 -2.40
N SER A 28 21.11 -8.17 -3.62
CA SER A 28 20.33 -9.34 -3.97
C SER A 28 20.86 -10.60 -3.26
N ARG A 29 19.97 -11.57 -3.01
CA ARG A 29 20.35 -12.90 -2.51
C ARG A 29 21.41 -13.55 -3.39
N GLN A 30 21.33 -13.33 -4.71
CA GLN A 30 22.32 -13.88 -5.67
C GLN A 30 23.72 -13.31 -5.42
N SER A 31 23.85 -12.06 -4.99
CA SER A 31 25.14 -11.45 -4.64
C SER A 31 25.75 -12.18 -3.45
N VAL A 32 24.97 -12.41 -2.38
CA VAL A 32 25.44 -13.18 -1.21
C VAL A 32 25.82 -14.62 -1.62
N THR A 33 25.01 -15.28 -2.44
CA THR A 33 25.31 -16.62 -2.95
C THR A 33 26.61 -16.64 -3.75
N LYS A 34 26.90 -15.63 -4.58
CA LYS A 34 28.16 -15.51 -5.33
C LYS A 34 29.35 -15.29 -4.40
N TRP A 35 29.21 -14.50 -3.36
CA TRP A 35 30.25 -14.27 -2.37
C TRP A 35 30.55 -15.54 -1.55
N GLU A 36 29.54 -16.26 -1.12
CA GLU A 36 29.67 -17.54 -0.40
C GLU A 36 30.16 -18.69 -1.29
N SER A 37 30.06 -18.55 -2.61
CA SER A 37 30.59 -19.50 -3.60
C SER A 37 31.91 -19.06 -4.24
N GLU A 38 32.55 -17.99 -3.77
CA GLU A 38 33.81 -17.42 -4.30
C GLU A 38 33.75 -17.00 -5.78
N LYS A 39 32.56 -16.82 -6.33
CA LYS A 39 32.36 -16.39 -7.72
C LYS A 39 32.51 -14.87 -7.92
N SER A 40 32.38 -14.10 -6.85
CA SER A 40 32.61 -12.67 -6.84
C SER A 40 32.99 -12.21 -5.44
N TYR A 41 33.51 -10.99 -5.32
CA TYR A 41 33.88 -10.36 -4.07
C TYR A 41 33.00 -9.12 -3.84
N PRO A 42 32.58 -8.81 -2.60
CA PRO A 42 31.79 -7.62 -2.32
C PRO A 42 32.62 -6.33 -2.49
N GLU A 43 31.96 -5.24 -2.84
CA GLU A 43 32.55 -3.92 -2.86
C GLU A 43 32.89 -3.43 -1.45
N MET A 44 33.83 -2.47 -1.34
CA MET A 44 34.36 -1.98 -0.06
C MET A 44 33.25 -1.45 0.86
N ASP A 45 32.23 -0.77 0.30
CA ASP A 45 31.09 -0.26 1.08
C ASP A 45 30.27 -1.37 1.71
N LYS A 46 30.15 -2.53 1.04
CA LYS A 46 29.47 -3.72 1.56
C LYS A 46 30.28 -4.42 2.62
N LEU A 47 31.61 -4.47 2.45
CA LEU A 47 32.51 -5.01 3.48
C LEU A 47 32.43 -4.19 4.77
N LEU A 48 32.44 -2.85 4.67
CA LEU A 48 32.31 -1.97 5.82
C LEU A 48 30.95 -2.15 6.53
N LYS A 49 29.87 -2.32 5.74
CA LYS A 49 28.54 -2.65 6.30
C LYS A 49 28.53 -4.01 7.00
N MET A 50 29.19 -5.02 6.44
CA MET A 50 29.35 -6.32 7.11
C MET A 50 30.12 -6.20 8.40
N CYS A 51 31.23 -5.45 8.43
CA CYS A 51 32.00 -5.20 9.65
C CYS A 51 31.13 -4.55 10.74
N ALA A 52 30.33 -3.55 10.38
CA ALA A 52 29.41 -2.92 11.30
C ALA A 52 28.29 -3.86 11.77
N LEU A 53 27.73 -4.67 10.83
CA LEU A 53 26.69 -5.64 11.13
C LEU A 53 27.16 -6.77 12.07
N PHE A 54 28.37 -7.28 11.82
CA PHE A 54 28.91 -8.42 12.53
C PHE A 54 29.85 -8.03 13.71
N GLU A 55 30.07 -6.72 13.91
CA GLU A 55 30.94 -6.19 14.97
C GLU A 55 32.37 -6.74 14.90
N CYS A 56 32.89 -6.87 13.69
CA CYS A 56 34.23 -7.37 13.42
C CYS A 56 35.06 -6.32 12.66
N THR A 57 36.39 -6.46 12.69
CA THR A 57 37.25 -5.60 11.85
C THR A 57 37.31 -6.11 10.41
N LEU A 58 37.72 -5.25 9.48
CA LEU A 58 37.89 -5.63 8.09
C LEU A 58 38.93 -6.73 7.92
N ASP A 59 40.01 -6.67 8.69
CA ASP A 59 41.05 -7.69 8.69
C ASP A 59 40.54 -9.05 9.19
N ASP A 60 39.70 -9.04 10.23
CA ASP A 60 39.05 -10.24 10.74
C ASP A 60 38.13 -10.86 9.68
N LEU A 61 37.36 -10.04 8.97
CA LEU A 61 36.42 -10.49 7.95
C LEU A 61 37.13 -11.07 6.72
N VAL A 62 38.23 -10.42 6.28
CA VAL A 62 38.88 -10.73 5.01
C VAL A 62 39.98 -11.77 5.16
N GLN A 63 40.81 -11.69 6.20
CA GLN A 63 42.03 -12.50 6.38
C GLN A 63 42.04 -13.26 7.72
N GLY A 64 41.21 -12.90 8.68
CA GLY A 64 41.19 -13.52 9.97
C GLY A 64 40.65 -14.96 9.97
N ASP A 65 40.83 -15.65 11.08
CA ASP A 65 40.17 -16.90 11.38
C ASP A 65 39.22 -16.70 12.58
N LEU A 66 37.98 -16.34 12.23
CA LEU A 66 36.96 -16.02 13.24
C LEU A 66 36.46 -17.25 13.99
N SER A 67 36.66 -18.46 13.46
CA SER A 67 36.28 -19.71 14.12
C SER A 67 37.22 -20.07 15.27
N SER A 68 38.53 -19.81 15.12
CA SER A 68 39.53 -20.12 16.12
C SER A 68 39.58 -19.11 17.27
N ARG A 69 39.12 -17.88 17.02
CA ARG A 69 39.13 -16.80 18.03
C ARG A 69 38.07 -16.99 19.12
N HIS A 70 36.98 -17.69 18.81
CA HIS A 70 35.93 -17.99 19.81
C HIS A 70 36.29 -19.08 20.81
N GLU A 71 37.28 -19.94 20.52
CA GLU A 71 37.75 -20.92 21.50
C GLU A 71 38.70 -20.31 22.57
N SER A 72 39.32 -19.17 22.27
CA SER A 72 40.27 -18.51 23.19
C SER A 72 39.72 -17.35 23.99
N ALA A 73 38.53 -16.87 23.67
CA ALA A 73 37.86 -15.82 24.39
C ALA A 73 36.54 -16.35 25.02
N ALA A 74 36.69 -17.11 26.09
CA ALA A 74 35.65 -17.21 27.11
C ALA A 74 35.55 -15.88 27.89
N ALA A 75 35.45 -14.77 27.13
CA ALA A 75 34.89 -13.53 27.61
C ALA A 75 33.39 -13.66 27.36
N THR A 76 32.64 -13.72 28.48
CA THR A 76 31.21 -13.64 28.62
C THR A 76 30.54 -13.21 27.30
N PRO A 77 29.69 -14.04 26.68
CA PRO A 77 28.84 -13.52 25.61
C PRO A 77 28.16 -12.32 26.24
N ALA A 78 28.38 -11.14 25.66
CA ALA A 78 27.48 -10.03 25.95
C ALA A 78 26.10 -10.62 25.67
N ALA A 79 25.37 -10.86 26.76
CA ALA A 79 24.05 -11.46 26.69
C ALA A 79 23.34 -10.66 25.62
N MET A 80 22.96 -11.31 24.50
CA MET A 80 21.88 -10.77 23.69
C MET A 80 20.83 -10.38 24.73
N PRO A 81 20.33 -9.14 24.69
CA PRO A 81 19.27 -8.81 25.61
C PRO A 81 18.19 -9.86 25.40
N ASP A 82 17.97 -10.74 26.36
CA ASP A 82 16.88 -11.72 26.47
C ASP A 82 15.53 -10.95 26.59
N GLY A 83 15.45 -9.80 25.93
CA GLY A 83 14.26 -9.00 25.80
C GLY A 83 13.54 -9.33 24.50
N PRO A 84 12.22 -9.22 24.48
CA PRO A 84 11.48 -9.32 23.24
C PRO A 84 12.10 -8.37 22.21
N ALA A 85 12.19 -8.81 20.95
CA ALA A 85 12.67 -7.99 19.85
C ALA A 85 12.04 -6.59 19.93
N THR A 86 12.87 -5.55 19.90
CA THR A 86 12.42 -4.16 20.05
C THR A 86 12.50 -3.46 18.72
N ASP A 87 11.60 -2.51 18.48
CA ASP A 87 11.64 -1.66 17.29
C ASP A 87 12.87 -0.74 17.33
N VAL A 88 13.91 -1.12 16.58
CA VAL A 88 15.19 -0.39 16.52
C VAL A 88 15.16 0.72 15.47
N CYS A 89 14.29 0.61 14.45
CA CYS A 89 14.24 1.53 13.31
C CYS A 89 13.09 2.55 13.35
N GLY A 90 12.24 2.50 14.39
CA GLY A 90 11.07 3.38 14.51
C GLY A 90 9.92 3.03 13.57
N TYR A 91 9.84 1.77 13.14
CA TYR A 91 8.78 1.27 12.26
C TYR A 91 7.38 1.47 12.85
N ASP A 92 7.21 1.16 14.12
CA ASP A 92 5.91 1.24 14.79
C ASP A 92 5.39 2.69 14.82
N GLU A 93 6.26 3.65 15.13
CA GLU A 93 5.92 5.07 15.12
C GLU A 93 5.61 5.56 13.70
N HIS A 94 6.46 5.21 12.72
CA HIS A 94 6.26 5.54 11.32
C HIS A 94 4.91 5.02 10.79
N MET A 95 4.60 3.75 11.03
CA MET A 95 3.36 3.12 10.56
C MET A 95 2.12 3.65 11.28
N ARG A 96 2.23 4.03 12.55
CA ARG A 96 1.14 4.73 13.27
C ARG A 96 0.85 6.09 12.63
N ALA A 97 1.87 6.89 12.38
CA ALA A 97 1.70 8.18 11.71
C ALA A 97 1.08 8.01 10.31
N PHE A 98 1.58 7.05 9.54
CA PHE A 98 1.09 6.74 8.20
C PHE A 98 -0.37 6.27 8.22
N SER A 99 -0.75 5.41 9.19
CA SER A 99 -2.12 4.91 9.36
C SER A 99 -3.14 5.98 9.77
N VAL A 100 -2.70 7.13 10.26
CA VAL A 100 -3.57 8.29 10.53
C VAL A 100 -3.59 9.25 9.33
N GLN A 101 -2.43 9.51 8.70
CA GLN A 101 -2.32 10.49 7.61
C GLN A 101 -3.10 10.07 6.37
N VAL A 102 -3.01 8.79 5.96
CA VAL A 102 -3.69 8.29 4.77
C VAL A 102 -5.22 8.37 4.88
N PRO A 103 -5.86 7.81 5.92
CA PRO A 103 -7.32 7.91 6.03
C PRO A 103 -7.80 9.35 6.25
N THR A 104 -6.99 10.21 6.88
CA THR A 104 -7.33 11.63 7.02
C THR A 104 -7.35 12.33 5.67
N GLY A 105 -6.38 12.06 4.80
CA GLY A 105 -6.38 12.57 3.44
C GLY A 105 -7.60 12.12 2.63
N ILE A 106 -7.97 10.83 2.74
CA ILE A 106 -9.18 10.29 2.09
C ILE A 106 -10.45 10.96 2.66
N ALA A 107 -10.53 11.10 3.98
CA ALA A 107 -11.69 11.72 4.63
C ALA A 107 -11.85 13.20 4.21
N CYS A 108 -10.77 13.96 4.05
CA CYS A 108 -10.84 15.34 3.56
C CYS A 108 -11.46 15.42 2.17
N ILE A 109 -11.13 14.50 1.27
CA ILE A 109 -11.71 14.46 -0.08
C ILE A 109 -13.21 14.16 0.01
N VAL A 110 -13.62 13.17 0.81
CA VAL A 110 -15.03 12.81 0.97
C VAL A 110 -15.82 13.94 1.66
N LEU A 111 -15.22 14.65 2.61
CA LEU A 111 -15.83 15.84 3.22
C LEU A 111 -15.99 16.99 2.21
N GLY A 112 -15.09 17.14 1.26
CA GLY A 112 -15.24 18.07 0.14
C GLY A 112 -16.50 17.74 -0.69
N ILE A 113 -16.77 16.46 -0.93
CA ILE A 113 -18.02 16.01 -1.58
C ILE A 113 -19.24 16.30 -0.72
N ALA A 114 -19.17 16.04 0.59
CA ALA A 114 -20.28 16.35 1.51
C ALA A 114 -20.61 17.84 1.50
N TRP A 115 -19.60 18.70 1.47
CA TRP A 115 -19.75 20.15 1.32
C TRP A 115 -20.48 20.50 0.02
N THR A 116 -20.09 19.92 -1.11
CA THR A 116 -20.71 20.14 -2.41
C THR A 116 -22.20 19.81 -2.34
N VAL A 117 -22.56 18.65 -1.80
CA VAL A 117 -23.95 18.21 -1.65
C VAL A 117 -24.76 19.15 -0.75
N LEU A 118 -24.15 19.69 0.31
CA LEU A 118 -24.84 20.59 1.25
C LEU A 118 -25.23 21.91 0.59
N PHE A 119 -24.40 22.45 -0.29
CA PHE A 119 -24.58 23.75 -0.91
C PHE A 119 -25.14 23.69 -2.35
N ASP A 120 -25.44 22.48 -2.84
CA ASP A 120 -26.07 22.29 -4.15
C ASP A 120 -27.52 22.81 -4.15
N GLY A 121 -27.84 23.67 -5.16
CA GLY A 121 -29.20 24.10 -5.48
C GLY A 121 -29.89 24.99 -4.43
N GLY A 122 -29.21 25.60 -3.45
CA GLY A 122 -29.83 26.42 -2.40
C GLY A 122 -29.44 27.90 -2.48
N PRO A 123 -30.40 28.83 -2.26
CA PRO A 123 -30.11 30.23 -2.04
C PRO A 123 -29.53 30.40 -0.63
N THR A 124 -28.28 30.03 -0.38
CA THR A 124 -27.56 30.46 0.81
C THR A 124 -27.27 31.93 0.63
N GLY A 125 -28.08 32.79 1.26
CA GLY A 125 -28.23 34.21 1.02
C GLY A 125 -27.01 35.12 1.27
N ILE A 126 -25.82 34.61 1.10
CA ILE A 126 -24.55 35.35 1.22
C ILE A 126 -23.81 35.48 -0.14
N LEU A 127 -23.98 34.52 -1.04
CA LEU A 127 -23.43 34.54 -2.39
C LEU A 127 -24.52 34.11 -3.39
N HIS A 128 -24.75 34.92 -4.40
CA HIS A 128 -25.79 34.72 -5.43
C HIS A 128 -25.57 33.49 -6.32
N ASP A 129 -24.41 32.79 -6.16
CA ASP A 129 -24.05 31.59 -6.89
C ASP A 129 -23.65 30.48 -5.88
N GLY A 130 -24.64 29.70 -5.44
CA GLY A 130 -24.40 28.49 -4.63
C GLY A 130 -23.43 27.51 -5.28
N ASP A 131 -23.37 27.51 -6.61
CA ASP A 131 -22.46 26.69 -7.42
C ASP A 131 -20.99 26.98 -7.17
N VAL A 132 -20.60 28.25 -7.02
CA VAL A 132 -19.20 28.62 -6.77
C VAL A 132 -18.74 28.14 -5.37
N LEU A 133 -19.59 28.28 -4.38
CA LEU A 133 -19.29 27.85 -3.00
C LEU A 133 -19.22 26.32 -2.89
N SER A 134 -20.10 25.63 -3.60
CA SER A 134 -20.14 24.18 -3.72
C SER A 134 -18.84 23.65 -4.35
N ILE A 135 -18.44 24.15 -5.51
CA ILE A 135 -17.21 23.75 -6.22
C ILE A 135 -15.95 24.12 -5.42
N ALA A 136 -15.92 25.30 -4.78
CA ALA A 136 -14.80 25.72 -3.97
C ALA A 136 -14.54 24.75 -2.79
N GLY A 137 -15.59 24.24 -2.15
CA GLY A 137 -15.48 23.24 -1.09
C GLY A 137 -14.91 21.90 -1.60
N LEU A 138 -15.32 21.47 -2.79
CA LEU A 138 -14.75 20.26 -3.42
C LEU A 138 -13.25 20.40 -3.65
N PHE A 139 -12.82 21.51 -4.29
CA PHE A 139 -11.40 21.75 -4.53
C PHE A 139 -10.60 21.90 -3.24
N ALA A 140 -11.15 22.57 -2.23
CA ALA A 140 -10.52 22.66 -0.92
C ALA A 140 -10.35 21.28 -0.27
N GLY A 141 -11.35 20.41 -0.34
CA GLY A 141 -11.28 19.02 0.15
C GLY A 141 -10.23 18.20 -0.58
N ILE A 142 -10.17 18.30 -1.92
CA ILE A 142 -9.15 17.62 -2.73
C ILE A 142 -7.74 18.12 -2.37
N LEU A 143 -7.52 19.43 -2.31
CA LEU A 143 -6.22 20.01 -1.96
C LEU A 143 -5.79 19.61 -0.55
N ALA A 144 -6.69 19.66 0.43
CA ALA A 144 -6.43 19.19 1.78
C ALA A 144 -6.08 17.70 1.80
N GLY A 145 -6.82 16.87 1.06
CA GLY A 145 -6.53 15.44 0.94
C GLY A 145 -5.15 15.17 0.35
N LEU A 146 -4.79 15.84 -0.74
CA LEU A 146 -3.47 15.72 -1.37
C LEU A 146 -2.34 16.20 -0.45
N ALA A 147 -2.57 17.25 0.35
CA ALA A 147 -1.60 17.75 1.32
C ALA A 147 -1.23 16.71 2.40
N PHE A 148 -2.14 15.76 2.71
CA PHE A 148 -1.85 14.63 3.59
C PHE A 148 -1.29 13.42 2.83
N LEU A 149 -1.88 13.06 1.69
CA LEU A 149 -1.55 11.82 0.97
C LEU A 149 -0.17 11.86 0.32
N VAL A 150 0.19 12.97 -0.34
CA VAL A 150 1.45 13.07 -1.07
C VAL A 150 2.67 12.99 -0.13
N PRO A 151 2.76 13.80 0.95
CA PRO A 151 3.88 13.67 1.88
C PRO A 151 3.90 12.34 2.62
N ALA A 152 2.73 11.77 2.95
CA ALA A 152 2.65 10.45 3.59
C ALA A 152 3.22 9.36 2.69
N GLY A 153 2.83 9.33 1.41
CA GLY A 153 3.35 8.37 0.43
C GLY A 153 4.87 8.52 0.19
N MET A 154 5.35 9.75 0.05
CA MET A 154 6.79 10.01 -0.13
C MET A 154 7.62 9.55 1.08
N ARG A 155 7.17 9.85 2.30
CA ARG A 155 7.84 9.42 3.54
C ARG A 155 7.83 7.90 3.67
N HIS A 156 6.71 7.25 3.35
CA HIS A 156 6.59 5.81 3.41
C HIS A 156 7.51 5.12 2.41
N SER A 157 7.54 5.56 1.16
CA SER A 157 8.45 5.03 0.14
C SER A 157 9.92 5.19 0.53
N SER A 158 10.30 6.36 1.08
CA SER A 158 11.66 6.59 1.57
C SER A 158 12.01 5.68 2.76
N PHE A 159 11.05 5.44 3.66
CA PHE A 159 11.22 4.57 4.81
C PHE A 159 11.41 3.11 4.40
N VAL A 160 10.58 2.59 3.47
CA VAL A 160 10.69 1.21 2.96
C VAL A 160 12.05 0.99 2.30
N LYS A 161 12.54 1.96 1.51
CA LYS A 161 13.87 1.88 0.89
C LYS A 161 15.01 1.89 1.89
N ALA A 162 14.86 2.61 3.00
CA ALA A 162 15.87 2.65 4.06
C ALA A 162 15.86 1.39 4.95
N HIS A 163 14.69 0.78 5.13
CA HIS A 163 14.49 -0.37 6.05
C HIS A 163 13.73 -1.49 5.34
N PRO A 164 14.36 -2.19 4.38
CA PRO A 164 13.70 -3.22 3.57
C PRO A 164 13.41 -4.50 4.35
N TYR A 165 14.04 -4.69 5.50
CA TYR A 165 13.81 -5.84 6.38
C TYR A 165 13.67 -5.39 7.83
N ILE A 166 12.63 -5.88 8.48
CA ILE A 166 12.34 -5.62 9.89
C ILE A 166 12.04 -6.95 10.59
N GLU A 167 12.74 -7.21 11.70
CA GLU A 167 12.49 -8.39 12.52
C GLU A 167 11.14 -8.27 13.22
N ASP A 168 10.43 -9.39 13.35
CA ASP A 168 9.10 -9.40 13.95
C ASP A 168 9.18 -9.23 15.48
N PHE A 169 8.86 -8.04 15.95
CA PHE A 169 8.86 -7.67 17.35
C PHE A 169 7.45 -7.62 17.97
N TYR A 170 6.39 -7.88 17.17
CA TYR A 170 5.04 -7.88 17.71
C TYR A 170 4.69 -9.19 18.41
N THR A 171 4.16 -9.09 19.63
CA THR A 171 3.67 -10.25 20.35
C THR A 171 2.37 -10.78 19.75
N VAL A 172 2.08 -12.07 20.01
CA VAL A 172 0.83 -12.73 19.55
C VAL A 172 -0.40 -12.00 20.10
N GLU A 173 -0.31 -11.48 21.32
CA GLU A 173 -1.40 -10.71 21.93
C GLU A 173 -1.65 -9.40 21.17
N GLN A 174 -0.59 -8.68 20.80
CA GLN A 174 -0.70 -7.42 20.01
C GLN A 174 -1.34 -7.68 18.65
N LYS A 175 -0.94 -8.73 17.95
CA LYS A 175 -1.52 -9.14 16.65
C LYS A 175 -3.01 -9.50 16.79
N THR A 176 -3.34 -10.29 17.83
CA THR A 176 -4.73 -10.68 18.09
C THR A 176 -5.59 -9.48 18.46
N GLN A 177 -5.08 -8.54 19.27
CA GLN A 177 -5.76 -7.33 19.64
C GLN A 177 -5.99 -6.40 18.43
N ALA A 178 -4.99 -6.24 17.56
CA ALA A 178 -5.12 -5.47 16.31
C ALA A 178 -6.20 -6.05 15.41
N ARG A 179 -6.20 -7.38 15.22
CA ARG A 179 -7.24 -8.08 14.44
C ARG A 179 -8.64 -7.88 15.02
N ARG A 180 -8.79 -8.00 16.35
CA ARG A 180 -10.08 -7.79 17.03
C ARG A 180 -10.57 -6.35 16.87
N ARG A 181 -9.69 -5.35 17.02
CA ARG A 181 -10.03 -3.93 16.83
C ARG A 181 -10.48 -3.66 15.40
N CYS A 182 -9.79 -4.23 14.41
CA CYS A 182 -10.18 -4.11 13.01
C CYS A 182 -11.60 -4.69 12.77
N GLY A 183 -11.89 -5.90 13.27
CA GLY A 183 -13.21 -6.50 13.14
C GLY A 183 -14.33 -5.67 13.79
N ILE A 184 -14.11 -5.16 15.01
CA ILE A 184 -15.09 -4.30 15.69
C ILE A 184 -15.30 -3.01 14.90
N SER A 185 -14.23 -2.40 14.40
CA SER A 185 -14.30 -1.16 13.62
C SER A 185 -15.15 -1.31 12.36
N ILE A 186 -15.02 -2.44 11.64
CA ILE A 186 -15.84 -2.73 10.46
C ILE A 186 -17.32 -2.74 10.82
N VAL A 187 -17.69 -3.46 11.90
CA VAL A 187 -19.10 -3.52 12.34
C VAL A 187 -19.63 -2.16 12.74
N VAL A 188 -18.84 -1.38 13.51
CA VAL A 188 -19.21 -0.02 13.92
C VAL A 188 -19.36 0.90 12.70
N SER A 189 -18.47 0.82 11.74
CA SER A 189 -18.52 1.63 10.52
C SER A 189 -19.76 1.34 9.67
N VAL A 190 -20.14 0.06 9.54
CA VAL A 190 -21.37 -0.33 8.86
C VAL A 190 -22.59 0.23 9.61
N GLY A 191 -22.59 0.20 10.95
CA GLY A 191 -23.65 0.81 11.77
C GLY A 191 -23.75 2.33 11.57
N ILE A 192 -22.62 3.03 11.46
CA ILE A 192 -22.57 4.48 11.17
C ILE A 192 -23.18 4.77 9.78
N ILE A 193 -22.87 3.96 8.77
CA ILE A 193 -23.45 4.14 7.43
C ILE A 193 -24.95 3.92 7.45
N PHE A 194 -25.44 2.87 8.14
CA PHE A 194 -26.90 2.64 8.26
C PHE A 194 -27.60 3.79 8.97
N LEU A 195 -26.99 4.35 10.03
CA LEU A 195 -27.53 5.54 10.68
C LEU A 195 -27.62 6.71 9.70
N GLY A 196 -26.62 6.93 8.88
CA GLY A 196 -26.64 7.97 7.84
C GLY A 196 -27.78 7.77 6.83
N VAL A 197 -27.98 6.53 6.38
CA VAL A 197 -29.08 6.17 5.46
C VAL A 197 -30.43 6.45 6.11
N LEU A 198 -30.63 6.10 7.37
CA LEU A 198 -31.86 6.38 8.09
C LEU A 198 -32.12 7.88 8.19
N ILE A 199 -31.11 8.70 8.48
CA ILE A 199 -31.20 10.16 8.52
C ILE A 199 -31.57 10.68 7.12
N MET A 200 -30.93 10.24 6.07
CA MET A 200 -31.25 10.64 4.71
C MET A 200 -32.70 10.34 4.34
N ILE A 201 -33.22 9.15 4.67
CA ILE A 201 -34.61 8.77 4.42
C ILE A 201 -35.56 9.63 5.25
N SER A 202 -35.21 9.98 6.48
CA SER A 202 -36.06 10.79 7.35
C SER A 202 -36.16 12.25 6.88
N THR A 203 -35.18 12.74 6.15
CA THR A 203 -35.16 14.10 5.58
C THR A 203 -35.77 14.18 4.18
N ASP A 204 -36.10 13.05 3.57
CA ASP A 204 -36.76 12.99 2.27
C ASP A 204 -38.12 13.75 2.35
N LYS A 205 -38.40 14.59 1.35
CA LYS A 205 -39.61 15.42 1.24
C LYS A 205 -39.83 16.46 2.36
N THR A 206 -38.82 16.76 3.17
CA THR A 206 -38.93 17.76 4.24
C THR A 206 -38.37 19.14 3.86
N GLY A 207 -37.77 19.27 2.65
CA GLY A 207 -37.01 20.47 2.23
C GLY A 207 -35.58 20.49 2.77
N TYR A 208 -35.16 19.47 3.52
CA TYR A 208 -33.79 19.31 4.02
C TYR A 208 -33.05 18.13 3.37
N GLU A 209 -33.42 17.78 2.12
CA GLU A 209 -32.89 16.61 1.42
C GLU A 209 -31.37 16.70 1.24
N ASN A 210 -30.85 17.86 0.83
CA ASN A 210 -29.41 18.08 0.68
C ASN A 210 -28.67 17.98 2.02
N ALA A 211 -29.25 18.48 3.10
CA ALA A 211 -28.67 18.33 4.43
C ALA A 211 -28.61 16.86 4.87
N GLY A 212 -29.65 16.08 4.61
CA GLY A 212 -29.66 14.63 4.88
C GLY A 212 -28.59 13.88 4.09
N ALA A 213 -28.45 14.19 2.80
CA ALA A 213 -27.42 13.60 1.96
C ALA A 213 -25.99 14.02 2.37
N ALA A 214 -25.79 15.27 2.76
CA ALA A 214 -24.51 15.76 3.28
C ALA A 214 -24.13 15.09 4.61
N VAL A 215 -25.11 14.88 5.50
CA VAL A 215 -24.89 14.12 6.75
C VAL A 215 -24.51 12.67 6.45
N LEU A 216 -25.21 11.99 5.55
CA LEU A 216 -24.85 10.64 5.12
C LEU A 216 -23.41 10.60 4.60
N THR A 217 -23.04 11.51 3.68
CA THR A 217 -21.68 11.56 3.09
C THR A 217 -20.62 11.84 4.16
N THR A 218 -20.93 12.69 5.14
CA THR A 218 -20.03 12.96 6.28
C THR A 218 -19.86 11.70 7.15
N LEU A 219 -20.93 10.97 7.42
CA LEU A 219 -20.85 9.72 8.19
C LEU A 219 -20.10 8.62 7.41
N VAL A 220 -20.24 8.59 6.09
CA VAL A 220 -19.41 7.72 5.22
C VAL A 220 -17.93 8.10 5.31
N ALA A 221 -17.58 9.39 5.34
CA ALA A 221 -16.19 9.82 5.53
C ALA A 221 -15.61 9.30 6.86
N VAL A 222 -16.39 9.40 7.94
CA VAL A 222 -16.01 8.88 9.27
C VAL A 222 -15.85 7.35 9.24
N ALA A 223 -16.81 6.65 8.64
CA ALA A 223 -16.76 5.19 8.51
C ALA A 223 -15.55 4.71 7.71
N VAL A 224 -15.25 5.34 6.57
CA VAL A 224 -14.08 5.04 5.75
C VAL A 224 -12.81 5.33 6.52
N TRP A 225 -12.73 6.46 7.24
CA TRP A 225 -11.59 6.79 8.08
C TRP A 225 -11.32 5.69 9.12
N LEU A 226 -12.36 5.25 9.82
CA LEU A 226 -12.25 4.17 10.82
C LEU A 226 -11.78 2.86 10.22
N ILE A 227 -12.37 2.43 9.10
CA ILE A 227 -12.01 1.17 8.44
C ILE A 227 -10.56 1.22 7.96
N VAL A 228 -10.16 2.27 7.23
CA VAL A 228 -8.82 2.38 6.66
C VAL A 228 -7.77 2.49 7.77
N ASN A 229 -8.01 3.33 8.79
CA ASN A 229 -7.09 3.47 9.92
C ASN A 229 -6.86 2.13 10.63
N THR A 230 -7.94 1.43 11.01
CA THR A 230 -7.82 0.17 11.75
C THR A 230 -7.29 -0.97 10.88
N SER A 231 -7.58 -0.98 9.58
CA SER A 231 -7.01 -1.93 8.64
C SER A 231 -5.50 -1.75 8.50
N MET A 232 -5.03 -0.50 8.34
CA MET A 232 -3.60 -0.18 8.29
C MET A 232 -2.90 -0.49 9.62
N MET A 233 -3.56 -0.23 10.76
CA MET A 233 -3.06 -0.59 12.09
C MET A 233 -2.98 -2.11 12.30
N TYR A 234 -3.84 -2.89 11.65
CA TYR A 234 -3.75 -4.35 11.62
C TYR A 234 -2.62 -4.82 10.68
N SER A 235 -2.58 -4.30 9.46
CA SER A 235 -1.53 -4.63 8.46
C SER A 235 -0.12 -4.33 9.00
N ARG A 236 0.05 -3.26 9.78
CA ARG A 236 1.30 -2.92 10.47
C ARG A 236 1.89 -4.09 11.26
N THR A 237 1.05 -4.94 11.87
CA THR A 237 1.53 -6.09 12.66
C THR A 237 1.95 -7.30 11.82
N ASN A 238 1.78 -7.25 10.50
CA ASN A 238 2.17 -8.30 9.56
C ASN A 238 3.51 -7.99 8.89
N LEU A 239 4.60 -8.11 9.66
CA LEU A 239 5.95 -7.82 9.17
C LEU A 239 6.43 -8.80 8.10
N ALA A 240 5.88 -10.02 8.05
CA ALA A 240 6.19 -10.98 6.99
C ALA A 240 5.77 -10.45 5.62
N GLU A 241 4.57 -9.88 5.51
CA GLU A 241 4.06 -9.27 4.28
C GLU A 241 4.86 -8.00 3.90
N TYR A 242 5.20 -7.17 4.90
CA TYR A 242 6.04 -5.99 4.69
C TYR A 242 7.40 -6.38 4.09
N ASN A 243 8.08 -7.36 4.70
CA ASN A 243 9.39 -7.83 4.24
C ASN A 243 9.31 -8.44 2.84
N GLN A 244 8.24 -9.20 2.55
CA GLN A 244 8.04 -9.80 1.22
C GLN A 244 7.87 -8.71 0.14
N ASN A 245 7.02 -7.72 0.38
CA ASN A 245 6.80 -6.62 -0.57
C ASN A 245 8.09 -5.80 -0.81
N ALA A 246 8.87 -5.57 0.26
CA ALA A 246 10.15 -4.87 0.14
C ALA A 246 11.19 -5.66 -0.66
N ILE A 247 11.20 -7.01 -0.54
CA ILE A 247 12.07 -7.88 -1.35
C ILE A 247 11.70 -7.80 -2.82
N ASP A 248 10.40 -7.96 -3.11
CA ASP A 248 9.90 -7.95 -4.50
C ASP A 248 10.24 -6.60 -5.19
N GLU A 249 10.16 -5.48 -4.44
CA GLU A 249 10.53 -4.16 -4.96
C GLU A 249 12.04 -4.03 -5.22
N LEU A 250 12.89 -4.55 -4.34
CA LEU A 250 14.35 -4.55 -4.50
C LEU A 250 14.81 -5.46 -5.63
N GLU A 251 14.25 -6.65 -5.76
CA GLU A 251 14.57 -7.56 -6.86
C GLU A 251 14.26 -6.93 -8.22
N LEU A 252 13.14 -6.24 -8.33
CA LEU A 252 12.76 -5.49 -9.54
C LEU A 252 13.75 -4.34 -9.85
N GLU A 253 14.22 -3.63 -8.84
CA GLU A 253 15.18 -2.53 -9.00
C GLU A 253 16.55 -3.06 -9.38
N ASP A 254 17.00 -4.17 -8.80
CA ASP A 254 18.28 -4.84 -9.13
C ASP A 254 18.27 -5.44 -10.55
N ILE A 255 17.17 -6.05 -10.99
CA ILE A 255 17.01 -6.55 -12.36
C ILE A 255 17.09 -5.41 -13.37
N THR A 256 16.55 -4.25 -13.03
CA THR A 256 16.58 -3.08 -13.94
C THR A 256 17.96 -2.40 -13.97
N LYS A 257 18.71 -2.42 -12.87
CA LYS A 257 20.04 -1.78 -12.74
C LYS A 257 21.22 -2.70 -13.10
N ALA A 258 21.05 -4.03 -13.01
CA ALA A 258 22.13 -4.95 -13.28
C ALA A 258 22.54 -4.91 -14.75
N ALA A 259 23.81 -4.65 -15.01
CA ALA A 259 24.47 -4.87 -16.31
C ALA A 259 24.66 -6.39 -16.53
N VAL A 260 23.55 -7.10 -16.71
CA VAL A 260 23.53 -8.53 -17.01
C VAL A 260 23.46 -8.69 -18.52
N ASP A 261 24.08 -9.75 -19.07
CA ASP A 261 23.98 -10.14 -20.49
C ASP A 261 22.52 -9.99 -20.97
N GLU A 262 22.33 -9.33 -22.09
CA GLU A 262 21.02 -8.98 -22.67
C GLU A 262 20.08 -10.20 -22.79
N GLU A 263 20.61 -11.41 -23.05
CA GLU A 263 19.82 -12.65 -23.10
C GLU A 263 19.30 -13.07 -21.71
N ARG A 264 20.14 -12.93 -20.68
CA ARG A 264 19.79 -13.31 -19.32
C ARG A 264 18.83 -12.29 -18.70
N LYS A 265 18.99 -11.02 -19.07
CA LYS A 265 18.05 -9.93 -18.73
C LYS A 265 16.68 -10.18 -19.39
N LYS A 266 16.66 -10.59 -20.66
CA LYS A 266 15.42 -10.98 -21.35
C LYS A 266 14.77 -12.21 -20.73
N ALA A 267 15.53 -13.21 -20.31
CA ALA A 267 15.00 -14.40 -19.65
C ALA A 267 14.44 -14.08 -18.26
N LEU A 268 15.12 -13.23 -17.46
CA LEU A 268 14.64 -12.78 -16.15
C LEU A 268 13.43 -11.84 -16.27
N LEU A 269 13.46 -10.92 -17.24
CA LEU A 269 12.32 -10.07 -17.55
C LEU A 269 11.15 -10.87 -18.15
N ALA A 270 11.42 -11.96 -18.86
CA ALA A 270 10.39 -12.86 -19.36
C ALA A 270 9.75 -13.68 -18.22
N ALA A 271 10.54 -14.19 -17.27
CA ALA A 271 10.02 -14.90 -16.11
C ALA A 271 9.20 -13.98 -15.19
N HIS A 272 9.64 -12.75 -14.94
CA HIS A 272 8.86 -11.70 -14.25
C HIS A 272 7.81 -11.08 -15.17
N GLY A 273 8.11 -10.98 -16.47
CA GLY A 273 7.20 -10.41 -17.49
C GLY A 273 5.98 -11.26 -17.77
N ILE A 274 5.98 -12.57 -17.46
CA ILE A 274 4.80 -13.43 -17.60
C ILE A 274 3.76 -13.10 -16.51
N LYS A 275 4.19 -12.95 -15.25
CA LYS A 275 3.33 -12.43 -14.17
C LYS A 275 2.85 -11.01 -14.49
N THR A 276 3.76 -10.13 -14.95
CA THR A 276 3.41 -8.75 -15.37
C THR A 276 2.60 -8.73 -16.65
N ARG A 277 2.76 -9.68 -17.59
CA ARG A 277 1.97 -9.74 -18.83
C ARG A 277 0.52 -10.09 -18.55
N LYS A 278 0.24 -11.10 -17.71
CA LYS A 278 -1.10 -11.40 -17.20
C LYS A 278 -1.71 -10.17 -16.52
N GLN A 279 -0.98 -9.56 -15.60
CA GLN A 279 -1.45 -8.42 -14.83
C GLN A 279 -1.65 -7.17 -15.70
N ARG A 280 -0.74 -6.90 -16.65
CA ARG A 280 -0.89 -5.81 -17.62
C ARG A 280 -2.05 -6.06 -18.58
N LEU A 281 -2.22 -7.28 -19.10
CA LEU A 281 -3.35 -7.64 -19.96
C LEU A 281 -4.67 -7.47 -19.21
N THR A 282 -4.78 -7.99 -18.00
CA THR A 282 -5.99 -7.85 -17.17
C THR A 282 -6.27 -6.38 -16.86
N SER A 283 -5.24 -5.63 -16.43
CA SER A 283 -5.38 -4.20 -16.11
C SER A 283 -5.79 -3.37 -17.33
N ASN A 284 -5.14 -3.59 -18.48
CA ASN A 284 -5.46 -2.85 -19.71
C ASN A 284 -6.87 -3.18 -20.22
N LEU A 285 -7.24 -4.47 -20.23
CA LEU A 285 -8.59 -4.90 -20.64
C LEU A 285 -9.66 -4.35 -19.71
N CYS A 286 -9.45 -4.45 -18.38
CA CYS A 286 -10.36 -3.84 -17.40
C CYS A 286 -10.44 -2.32 -17.56
N GLY A 287 -9.31 -1.65 -17.83
CA GLY A 287 -9.30 -0.20 -18.10
C GLY A 287 -10.14 0.17 -19.33
N ILE A 288 -9.99 -0.56 -20.44
CA ILE A 288 -10.78 -0.34 -21.66
C ILE A 288 -12.28 -0.57 -21.38
N ILE A 289 -12.63 -1.66 -20.71
CA ILE A 289 -14.02 -1.99 -20.36
C ILE A 289 -14.63 -0.88 -19.50
N MET A 290 -13.90 -0.36 -18.50
CA MET A 290 -14.39 0.69 -17.62
C MET A 290 -14.53 2.04 -18.36
N ILE A 291 -13.65 2.34 -19.32
CA ILE A 291 -13.79 3.52 -20.18
C ILE A 291 -15.04 3.39 -21.05
N VAL A 292 -15.27 2.26 -21.69
CA VAL A 292 -16.46 2.00 -22.51
C VAL A 292 -17.73 2.07 -21.65
N ALA A 293 -17.71 1.48 -20.46
CA ALA A 293 -18.82 1.55 -19.51
C ALA A 293 -19.11 2.99 -19.08
N SER A 294 -18.06 3.80 -18.85
CA SER A 294 -18.21 5.21 -18.50
C SER A 294 -18.79 6.03 -19.66
N ILE A 295 -18.35 5.80 -20.89
CA ILE A 295 -18.92 6.44 -22.09
C ILE A 295 -20.39 6.05 -22.22
N ALA A 296 -20.73 4.78 -22.09
CA ALA A 296 -22.10 4.30 -22.17
C ALA A 296 -22.98 4.90 -21.06
N GLY A 297 -22.47 4.99 -19.83
CA GLY A 297 -23.17 5.63 -18.71
C GLY A 297 -23.42 7.12 -18.97
N LEU A 298 -22.43 7.85 -19.48
CA LEU A 298 -22.58 9.26 -19.85
C LEU A 298 -23.56 9.45 -21.01
N VAL A 299 -23.51 8.61 -22.04
CA VAL A 299 -24.48 8.64 -23.13
C VAL A 299 -25.89 8.41 -22.60
N MET A 300 -26.10 7.40 -21.76
CA MET A 300 -27.41 7.15 -21.16
C MET A 300 -27.89 8.32 -20.29
N LEU A 301 -26.99 8.97 -19.57
CA LEU A 301 -27.28 10.12 -18.71
C LEU A 301 -27.74 11.33 -19.56
N PHE A 302 -27.03 11.64 -20.64
CA PHE A 302 -27.30 12.83 -21.45
C PHE A 302 -28.23 12.57 -22.64
N TRP A 303 -28.60 11.31 -22.90
CA TRP A 303 -29.48 10.95 -24.04
C TRP A 303 -30.84 11.67 -24.04
N PRO A 304 -31.54 11.80 -22.90
CA PRO A 304 -32.83 12.53 -22.86
C PRO A 304 -32.69 14.00 -23.24
N LEU A 305 -31.61 14.65 -22.76
CA LEU A 305 -31.31 16.04 -23.06
C LEU A 305 -30.97 16.23 -24.58
N ALA A 306 -30.24 15.28 -25.16
CA ALA A 306 -29.90 15.29 -26.59
C ALA A 306 -31.16 15.16 -27.49
N GLN A 307 -32.24 14.57 -26.98
CA GLN A 307 -33.52 14.47 -27.63
C GLN A 307 -34.44 15.68 -27.40
N GLY A 308 -33.95 16.71 -26.69
CA GLY A 308 -34.74 17.93 -26.44
C GLY A 308 -35.72 17.82 -25.27
N ALA A 309 -35.49 16.84 -24.34
CA ALA A 309 -36.21 16.79 -23.10
C ALA A 309 -35.84 17.98 -22.21
N ASP A 310 -36.85 18.59 -21.58
CA ASP A 310 -36.60 19.66 -20.60
C ASP A 310 -35.82 19.07 -19.39
N PRO A 311 -34.77 19.73 -18.91
CA PRO A 311 -34.01 19.24 -17.73
C PRO A 311 -34.89 19.00 -16.50
N ASP A 312 -35.96 19.76 -16.35
CA ASP A 312 -36.91 19.64 -15.24
C ASP A 312 -37.86 18.43 -15.35
N ASP A 313 -38.05 17.90 -16.59
CA ASP A 313 -38.89 16.73 -16.88
C ASP A 313 -38.13 15.39 -16.84
N VAL A 314 -36.78 15.42 -16.77
CA VAL A 314 -35.96 14.20 -16.74
C VAL A 314 -35.97 13.60 -15.35
N ASP A 315 -36.64 12.48 -15.17
CA ASP A 315 -36.55 11.72 -13.91
C ASP A 315 -35.19 11.00 -13.79
N TRP A 316 -34.23 11.70 -13.23
CA TRP A 316 -32.85 11.19 -12.99
C TRP A 316 -32.81 9.96 -12.09
N ARG A 317 -33.86 9.72 -11.28
CA ARG A 317 -33.95 8.54 -10.40
C ARG A 317 -34.30 7.26 -11.16
N SER A 318 -35.10 7.38 -12.24
CA SER A 318 -35.46 6.25 -13.10
C SER A 318 -34.40 5.94 -14.14
N ASN A 319 -33.43 6.82 -14.37
CA ASN A 319 -32.38 6.65 -15.37
C ASN A 319 -31.34 5.67 -14.91
N LEU A 320 -31.25 4.51 -15.59
CA LEU A 320 -30.39 3.38 -15.24
C LEU A 320 -28.92 3.57 -15.68
N PHE A 321 -28.45 4.81 -15.87
CA PHE A 321 -27.10 5.12 -16.33
C PHE A 321 -26.00 4.49 -15.44
N TRP A 322 -26.23 4.37 -14.14
CA TRP A 322 -25.30 3.74 -13.18
C TRP A 322 -25.10 2.24 -13.42
N MET A 323 -26.06 1.57 -14.07
CA MET A 323 -25.92 0.15 -14.41
C MET A 323 -24.76 -0.11 -15.36
N ALA A 324 -24.36 0.86 -16.17
CA ALA A 324 -23.22 0.74 -17.07
C ALA A 324 -21.93 0.41 -16.29
N TRP A 325 -21.71 1.02 -15.13
CA TRP A 325 -20.54 0.73 -14.28
C TRP A 325 -20.65 -0.62 -13.56
N VAL A 326 -21.84 -1.02 -13.13
CA VAL A 326 -22.06 -2.35 -12.52
C VAL A 326 -21.76 -3.45 -13.55
N VAL A 327 -22.29 -3.32 -14.77
CA VAL A 327 -22.02 -4.25 -15.86
C VAL A 327 -20.53 -4.23 -16.24
N GLY A 328 -19.91 -3.06 -16.32
CA GLY A 328 -18.48 -2.90 -16.58
C GLY A 328 -17.64 -3.63 -15.53
N GLY A 329 -17.97 -3.50 -14.24
CA GLY A 329 -17.28 -4.21 -13.15
C GLY A 329 -17.43 -5.73 -13.24
N LEU A 330 -18.63 -6.23 -13.56
CA LEU A 330 -18.85 -7.67 -13.78
C LEU A 330 -18.05 -8.20 -14.98
N CYS A 331 -17.99 -7.43 -16.08
CA CYS A 331 -17.18 -7.78 -17.24
C CYS A 331 -15.70 -7.84 -16.89
N CYS A 332 -15.19 -6.90 -16.06
CA CYS A 332 -13.82 -6.95 -15.56
C CYS A 332 -13.55 -8.22 -14.77
N GLY A 333 -14.48 -8.65 -13.92
CA GLY A 333 -14.39 -9.91 -13.18
C GLY A 333 -14.30 -11.13 -14.10
N ILE A 334 -15.13 -11.18 -15.14
CA ILE A 334 -15.11 -12.26 -16.14
C ILE A 334 -13.78 -12.27 -16.90
N VAL A 335 -13.28 -11.11 -17.32
CA VAL A 335 -11.99 -11.00 -18.00
C VAL A 335 -10.84 -11.44 -17.11
N ALA A 336 -10.84 -11.07 -15.83
CA ALA A 336 -9.82 -11.51 -14.88
C ALA A 336 -9.81 -13.05 -14.72
N LEU A 337 -10.99 -13.66 -14.62
CA LEU A 337 -11.13 -15.10 -14.57
C LEU A 337 -10.70 -15.78 -15.88
N ALA A 338 -11.07 -15.22 -17.03
CA ALA A 338 -10.68 -15.73 -18.35
C ALA A 338 -9.17 -15.67 -18.57
N VAL A 339 -8.53 -14.54 -18.25
CA VAL A 339 -7.06 -14.40 -18.36
C VAL A 339 -6.36 -15.40 -17.44
N ASN A 340 -6.87 -15.62 -16.24
CA ASN A 340 -6.31 -16.63 -15.33
C ASN A 340 -6.47 -18.07 -15.84
N ALA A 341 -7.55 -18.36 -16.56
CA ALA A 341 -7.85 -19.71 -17.05
C ALA A 341 -7.17 -20.07 -18.39
N PHE A 342 -6.96 -19.09 -19.27
CA PHE A 342 -6.52 -19.33 -20.66
C PHE A 342 -5.11 -18.83 -20.98
N VAL A 343 -4.50 -18.02 -20.13
CA VAL A 343 -3.10 -17.62 -20.32
C VAL A 343 -2.25 -18.54 -19.49
N ASP A 344 -1.56 -19.49 -20.14
CA ASP A 344 -0.62 -20.39 -19.48
C ASP A 344 0.59 -19.62 -18.92
N ASP A 345 1.19 -20.14 -17.84
CA ASP A 345 2.36 -19.57 -17.18
C ASP A 345 3.67 -20.01 -17.90
N GLU A 346 3.67 -20.02 -19.28
CA GLU A 346 4.90 -20.23 -20.06
C GLU A 346 5.79 -19.01 -20.08
#